data_db8435617d86e4ca14c5cf2203490288
#
_entry.id   db8435617d86e4ca14c5cf2203490288
#
_cell.length_a   1.000
_cell.length_b   1.000
_cell.length_c   1.000
_cell.angle_alpha   90.00
_cell.angle_beta   90.00
_cell.angle_gamma   90.00
#
_symmetry.space_group_name_H-M   'P 1'
#
loop_
_entity.id
_entity.type
_entity.pdbx_description
1 polymer ?
#
loop_
_entity_poly.entity_id
_entity_poly.type
_entity_poly.pdbx_seq_one_letter_code
_entity_poly.pdbx_strand_id
1 'polypeptide(L)'
;KLRMQKTISQCSKLIATVNTQNALPSSLPCVFLSTSPVELEKNPFEREKQQCILCKLNIEPDYKNVRLLSQFQSVYTGRIYGKHITGLCEEKQKKVEHEIMKAQNSGLMGYYLKDPRYTHDPKIFDPDHPFRPNKF
;
A
#
# COMPACT_ATOMS: atom_id res chain seq x y z
N LYS A 1 27.97 5.10 -16.29
CA LYS A 1 27.52 4.88 -17.68
C LYS A 1 28.62 4.13 -18.41
N LEU A 2 28.33 3.05 -19.13
CA LEU A 2 29.25 2.14 -19.85
C LEU A 2 29.78 0.98 -19.00
N ARG A 3 29.01 -0.11 -18.90
CA ARG A 3 29.54 -1.48 -18.79
C ARG A 3 28.44 -2.54 -18.68
N MET A 4 27.63 -2.73 -19.72
CA MET A 4 26.83 -3.95 -19.91
C MET A 4 26.40 -4.13 -21.36
N GLN A 5 27.35 -4.32 -22.25
CA GLN A 5 27.10 -4.75 -23.63
C GLN A 5 28.27 -5.58 -24.16
N LYS A 6 28.60 -6.71 -23.53
CA LYS A 6 29.56 -7.69 -24.10
C LYS A 6 29.36 -9.07 -23.50
N THR A 7 28.22 -9.72 -23.70
CA THR A 7 28.08 -11.16 -23.41
C THR A 7 27.05 -11.91 -24.26
N ILE A 8 26.70 -11.44 -25.45
CA ILE A 8 25.78 -12.16 -26.34
C ILE A 8 26.43 -12.56 -27.68
N SER A 9 27.75 -12.59 -27.77
CA SER A 9 28.44 -12.90 -29.04
C SER A 9 29.25 -14.18 -29.04
N GLN A 10 29.12 -15.09 -28.10
CA GLN A 10 29.96 -16.31 -28.06
C GLN A 10 29.19 -17.63 -28.03
N CYS A 11 27.93 -17.68 -28.39
CA CYS A 11 27.17 -18.94 -28.41
C CYS A 11 26.84 -19.49 -29.80
N SER A 12 27.49 -19.00 -30.86
CA SER A 12 27.20 -19.41 -32.26
C SER A 12 28.32 -20.17 -33.00
N LYS A 13 29.25 -20.78 -32.29
CA LYS A 13 30.34 -21.52 -32.97
C LYS A 13 30.66 -22.89 -32.37
N LEU A 14 29.70 -23.73 -32.12
CA LEU A 14 29.94 -25.14 -31.81
C LEU A 14 28.72 -26.01 -32.17
N ILE A 15 28.28 -26.00 -33.41
CA ILE A 15 27.52 -27.12 -33.99
C ILE A 15 27.89 -27.28 -35.45
N ALA A 16 28.97 -27.98 -35.67
CA ALA A 16 29.27 -28.61 -36.96
C ALA A 16 30.02 -29.90 -36.67
N THR A 17 29.45 -30.98 -37.17
CA THR A 17 29.96 -32.35 -37.28
C THR A 17 29.38 -33.35 -36.28
N VAL A 18 28.20 -33.87 -36.59
CA VAL A 18 27.94 -35.32 -36.48
C VAL A 18 27.17 -35.77 -37.72
N ASN A 19 27.89 -36.39 -38.59
CA ASN A 19 27.40 -37.16 -39.69
C ASN A 19 27.10 -38.56 -39.16
N THR A 20 25.89 -39.05 -39.21
CA THR A 20 25.61 -40.50 -39.33
C THR A 20 24.20 -40.75 -39.84
N GLN A 21 24.20 -41.35 -40.99
CA GLN A 21 23.11 -42.04 -41.66
C GLN A 21 22.46 -43.05 -40.71
N ASN A 22 21.18 -42.96 -40.50
CA ASN A 22 20.23 -44.10 -40.46
C ASN A 22 18.80 -43.58 -40.48
N ALA A 23 18.18 -43.84 -41.57
CA ALA A 23 16.80 -43.53 -41.85
C ALA A 23 15.83 -44.41 -41.02
N LEU A 24 14.90 -43.78 -40.32
CA LEU A 24 13.60 -44.37 -39.99
C LEU A 24 12.53 -43.27 -40.14
N PRO A 25 11.56 -43.42 -41.03
CA PRO A 25 10.49 -42.46 -41.17
C PRO A 25 9.40 -42.77 -40.16
N SER A 26 9.33 -42.12 -39.08
CA SER A 26 8.14 -42.00 -38.28
C SER A 26 7.68 -40.54 -38.29
N SER A 27 6.95 -40.21 -39.34
CA SER A 27 6.23 -38.95 -39.48
C SER A 27 5.06 -38.92 -38.52
N LEU A 28 5.32 -38.47 -37.30
CA LEU A 28 4.27 -37.91 -36.47
C LEU A 28 4.30 -36.40 -36.67
N PRO A 29 3.24 -35.76 -37.16
CA PRO A 29 3.18 -34.32 -37.21
C PRO A 29 3.14 -33.84 -35.78
N CYS A 30 4.27 -33.29 -35.32
CA CYS A 30 4.24 -32.45 -34.14
C CYS A 30 3.35 -31.24 -34.45
N VAL A 31 2.10 -31.32 -34.03
CA VAL A 31 1.21 -30.18 -34.01
C VAL A 31 1.81 -29.23 -32.96
N PHE A 32 2.63 -28.31 -33.44
CA PHE A 32 3.02 -27.14 -32.64
C PHE A 32 1.73 -26.37 -32.40
N LEU A 33 1.07 -26.64 -31.27
CA LEU A 33 0.12 -25.68 -30.72
C LEU A 33 0.91 -24.43 -30.36
N SER A 34 1.01 -23.51 -31.30
CA SER A 34 1.45 -22.15 -31.00
C SER A 34 0.35 -21.48 -30.19
N THR A 35 0.34 -21.76 -28.89
CA THR A 35 -0.41 -20.94 -27.94
C THR A 35 0.32 -19.61 -27.86
N SER A 36 -0.06 -18.68 -28.74
CA SER A 36 0.31 -17.28 -28.55
C SER A 36 -0.12 -16.87 -27.15
N PRO A 37 0.77 -16.27 -26.34
CA PRO A 37 0.36 -15.79 -25.02
C PRO A 37 -0.80 -14.81 -25.20
N VAL A 38 -1.91 -15.10 -24.54
CA VAL A 38 -3.04 -14.18 -24.51
C VAL A 38 -2.62 -12.99 -23.66
N GLU A 39 -2.39 -11.87 -24.29
CA GLU A 39 -2.13 -10.61 -23.59
C GLU A 39 -3.44 -10.18 -22.94
N LEU A 40 -3.50 -10.28 -21.62
CA LEU A 40 -4.61 -9.76 -20.84
C LEU A 40 -4.48 -8.23 -20.77
N GLU A 41 -5.42 -7.49 -21.35
CA GLU A 41 -5.45 -6.02 -21.33
C GLU A 41 -5.44 -5.44 -19.91
N LYS A 42 -5.98 -6.19 -18.94
CA LYS A 42 -5.99 -5.81 -17.52
C LYS A 42 -5.57 -6.98 -16.66
N ASN A 43 -4.73 -6.69 -15.67
CA ASN A 43 -4.34 -7.68 -14.69
C ASN A 43 -5.54 -8.04 -13.80
N PRO A 44 -6.10 -9.28 -13.87
CA PRO A 44 -7.25 -9.67 -13.05
C PRO A 44 -6.96 -9.70 -11.56
N PHE A 45 -5.68 -9.70 -11.17
CA PHE A 45 -5.24 -9.69 -9.77
C PHE A 45 -4.84 -8.30 -9.25
N GLU A 46 -5.04 -7.27 -10.06
CA GLU A 46 -4.78 -5.91 -9.65
C GLU A 46 -5.80 -5.49 -8.59
N ARG A 47 -5.32 -5.29 -7.37
CA ARG A 47 -6.14 -4.80 -6.27
C ARG A 47 -6.19 -3.28 -6.32
N GLU A 48 -7.39 -2.72 -6.19
CA GLU A 48 -7.56 -1.29 -6.02
C GLU A 48 -6.75 -0.80 -4.81
N LYS A 49 -6.02 0.29 -5.00
CA LYS A 49 -5.26 0.92 -3.91
C LYS A 49 -6.24 1.49 -2.89
N GLN A 50 -6.28 0.88 -1.71
CA GLN A 50 -7.11 1.40 -0.62
C GLN A 50 -6.59 2.77 -0.18
N GLN A 51 -7.44 3.77 -0.29
CA GLN A 51 -7.16 5.10 0.19
C GLN A 51 -7.69 5.27 1.61
N CYS A 52 -6.93 5.99 2.46
CA CYS A 52 -7.43 6.33 3.79
C CYS A 52 -8.58 7.34 3.70
N ILE A 53 -9.40 7.42 4.76
CA ILE A 53 -10.60 8.26 4.78
C ILE A 53 -10.29 9.75 4.51
N LEU A 54 -9.20 10.28 5.04
CA LEU A 54 -8.81 11.67 4.82
C LEU A 54 -8.36 11.92 3.37
N CYS A 55 -7.70 10.95 2.73
CA CYS A 55 -7.33 11.06 1.32
C CYS A 55 -8.55 10.94 0.40
N LYS A 56 -9.49 10.04 0.74
CA LYS A 56 -10.72 9.84 -0.03
C LYS A 56 -11.59 11.10 -0.03
N LEU A 57 -11.68 11.78 1.11
CA LEU A 57 -12.46 13.01 1.27
C LEU A 57 -11.68 14.28 0.96
N ASN A 58 -10.39 14.15 0.60
CA ASN A 58 -9.47 15.26 0.36
C ASN A 58 -9.44 16.29 1.51
N ILE A 59 -9.48 15.78 2.75
CA ILE A 59 -9.44 16.63 3.95
C ILE A 59 -7.99 16.80 4.40
N GLU A 60 -7.60 18.06 4.65
CA GLU A 60 -6.35 18.38 5.31
C GLU A 60 -6.60 18.69 6.78
N PRO A 61 -5.87 18.02 7.71
CA PRO A 61 -5.96 18.35 9.12
C PRO A 61 -5.34 19.72 9.38
N ASP A 62 -6.02 20.56 10.15
CA ASP A 62 -5.55 21.86 10.60
C ASP A 62 -5.72 21.94 12.13
N TYR A 63 -4.75 22.54 12.84
CA TYR A 63 -4.75 22.72 14.30
C TYR A 63 -5.96 23.51 14.82
N LYS A 64 -6.58 24.37 13.99
CA LYS A 64 -7.80 25.12 14.33
C LYS A 64 -9.04 24.24 14.39
N ASN A 65 -9.07 23.14 13.64
CA ASN A 65 -10.21 22.23 13.61
C ASN A 65 -10.11 21.19 14.73
N VAL A 66 -10.28 21.66 15.97
CA VAL A 66 -10.20 20.83 17.17
C VAL A 66 -11.22 19.68 17.14
N ARG A 67 -12.39 19.90 16.55
CA ARG A 67 -13.44 18.88 16.46
C ARG A 67 -12.99 17.67 15.65
N LEU A 68 -12.33 17.87 14.52
CA LEU A 68 -11.74 16.80 13.73
C LEU A 68 -10.59 16.13 14.46
N LEU A 69 -9.66 16.91 15.02
CA LEU A 69 -8.48 16.40 15.69
C LEU A 69 -8.82 15.61 16.95
N SER A 70 -9.85 15.99 17.68
CA SER A 70 -10.30 15.27 18.87
C SER A 70 -10.75 13.83 18.58
N GLN A 71 -11.16 13.52 17.34
CA GLN A 71 -11.53 12.17 16.95
C GLN A 71 -10.34 11.20 17.00
N PHE A 72 -9.12 11.70 16.79
CA PHE A 72 -7.88 10.92 16.81
C PHE A 72 -7.26 10.80 18.21
N GLN A 73 -7.87 11.41 19.22
CA GLN A 73 -7.44 11.35 20.61
C GLN A 73 -8.31 10.39 21.42
N SER A 74 -7.68 9.56 22.24
CA SER A 74 -8.38 8.63 23.13
C SER A 74 -9.19 9.36 24.19
N VAL A 75 -10.41 8.89 24.46
CA VAL A 75 -11.28 9.43 25.52
C VAL A 75 -10.69 9.16 26.91
N TYR A 76 -10.04 7.99 27.08
CA TYR A 76 -9.57 7.53 28.39
C TYR A 76 -8.20 8.07 28.77
N THR A 77 -7.28 8.13 27.82
CA THR A 77 -5.88 8.46 28.10
C THR A 77 -5.43 9.78 27.51
N GLY A 78 -6.22 10.39 26.64
CA GLY A 78 -5.84 11.60 25.91
C GLY A 78 -4.70 11.39 24.89
N ARG A 79 -4.22 10.15 24.72
CA ARG A 79 -3.18 9.84 23.74
C ARG A 79 -3.73 9.76 22.33
N ILE A 80 -2.88 10.02 21.35
CA ILE A 80 -3.22 9.92 19.93
C ILE A 80 -3.26 8.45 19.54
N TYR A 81 -4.29 8.05 18.81
CA TYR A 81 -4.40 6.70 18.26
C TYR A 81 -3.37 6.46 17.16
N GLY A 82 -2.73 5.29 17.19
CA GLY A 82 -1.78 4.87 16.16
C GLY A 82 -2.46 4.51 14.83
N LYS A 83 -1.68 4.46 13.76
CA LYS A 83 -2.18 4.16 12.41
C LYS A 83 -2.88 2.80 12.26
N HIS A 84 -2.58 1.84 13.14
CA HIS A 84 -3.23 0.52 13.13
C HIS A 84 -4.70 0.58 13.55
N ILE A 85 -5.08 1.59 14.33
CA ILE A 85 -6.46 1.87 14.76
C ILE A 85 -7.13 2.82 13.77
N THR A 86 -6.46 3.93 13.44
CA THR A 86 -7.04 4.99 12.61
C THR A 86 -7.17 4.61 11.13
N GLY A 87 -6.37 3.65 10.65
CA GLY A 87 -6.35 3.26 9.24
C GLY A 87 -5.83 4.36 8.30
N LEU A 88 -5.19 5.41 8.82
CA LEU A 88 -4.64 6.50 8.02
C LEU A 88 -3.35 6.07 7.28
N CYS A 89 -3.07 6.71 6.16
CA CYS A 89 -1.78 6.61 5.52
C CYS A 89 -0.71 7.31 6.37
N GLU A 90 0.55 6.95 6.19
CA GLU A 90 1.62 7.46 7.04
C GLU A 90 1.77 8.98 6.98
N GLU A 91 1.61 9.56 5.81
CA GLU A 91 1.69 11.01 5.61
C GLU A 91 0.59 11.77 6.37
N LYS A 92 -0.67 11.33 6.23
CA LYS A 92 -1.80 11.96 6.93
C LYS A 92 -1.74 11.70 8.43
N GLN A 93 -1.24 10.55 8.89
CA GLN A 93 -1.04 10.27 10.30
C GLN A 93 -0.02 11.24 10.92
N LYS A 94 1.14 11.41 10.31
CA LYS A 94 2.16 12.38 10.76
C LYS A 94 1.63 13.83 10.77
N LYS A 95 0.86 14.20 9.74
CA LYS A 95 0.22 15.53 9.71
C LYS A 95 -0.76 15.70 10.88
N VAL A 96 -1.62 14.72 11.14
CA VAL A 96 -2.57 14.77 12.27
C VAL A 96 -1.84 14.89 13.60
N GLU A 97 -0.81 14.08 13.84
CA GLU A 97 0.01 14.14 15.06
C GLU A 97 0.64 15.53 15.24
N HIS A 98 1.19 16.08 14.17
CA HIS A 98 1.81 17.40 14.20
C HIS A 98 0.80 18.51 14.48
N GLU A 99 -0.37 18.48 13.84
CA GLU A 99 -1.42 19.46 14.05
C GLU A 99 -2.07 19.36 15.45
N ILE A 100 -2.16 18.14 16.03
CA ILE A 100 -2.57 17.95 17.41
C ILE A 100 -1.56 18.60 18.38
N MET A 101 -0.26 18.39 18.17
CA MET A 101 0.78 19.03 19.00
C MET A 101 0.70 20.56 18.90
N LYS A 102 0.47 21.10 17.71
CA LYS A 102 0.27 22.55 17.54
C LYS A 102 -0.98 23.03 18.28
N ALA A 103 -2.08 22.31 18.18
CA ALA A 103 -3.34 22.65 18.88
C ALA A 103 -3.16 22.64 20.41
N GLN A 104 -2.42 21.65 20.92
CA GLN A 104 -2.09 21.57 22.35
C GLN A 104 -1.21 22.73 22.79
N ASN A 105 -0.14 23.06 22.04
CA ASN A 105 0.72 24.19 22.34
C ASN A 105 0.01 25.54 22.25
N SER A 106 -0.99 25.63 21.38
CA SER A 106 -1.85 26.83 21.27
C SER A 106 -2.94 26.93 22.34
N GLY A 107 -3.06 25.93 23.23
CA GLY A 107 -4.09 25.88 24.26
C GLY A 107 -5.49 25.56 23.77
N LEU A 108 -5.63 25.10 22.50
CA LEU A 108 -6.93 24.73 21.92
C LEU A 108 -7.37 23.31 22.30
N MET A 109 -6.44 22.42 22.63
CA MET A 109 -6.69 21.04 23.04
C MET A 109 -5.97 20.71 24.35
N GLY A 110 -6.59 19.85 25.16
CA GLY A 110 -5.98 19.33 26.38
C GLY A 110 -4.90 18.28 26.09
N TYR A 111 -3.90 18.18 26.99
CA TYR A 111 -2.83 17.16 26.89
C TYR A 111 -3.27 15.81 27.44
N TYR A 112 -4.06 15.78 28.52
CA TYR A 112 -4.35 14.57 29.28
C TYR A 112 -5.75 14.02 29.07
N LEU A 113 -6.70 14.88 28.74
CA LEU A 113 -8.08 14.51 28.62
C LEU A 113 -8.67 15.08 27.33
N LYS A 114 -9.54 14.30 26.72
CA LYS A 114 -10.35 14.77 25.60
C LYS A 114 -11.47 15.66 26.13
N ASP A 115 -11.75 16.76 25.45
CA ASP A 115 -12.86 17.64 25.79
C ASP A 115 -14.19 16.89 25.74
N PRO A 116 -15.02 16.98 26.79
CA PRO A 116 -16.32 16.29 26.85
C PRO A 116 -17.28 16.73 25.74
N ARG A 117 -17.12 17.94 25.22
CA ARG A 117 -17.92 18.50 24.11
C ARG A 117 -17.88 17.63 22.85
N TYR A 118 -16.74 16.98 22.58
CA TYR A 118 -16.51 16.20 21.36
C TYR A 118 -16.65 14.69 21.57
N THR A 119 -17.09 14.25 22.74
CA THR A 119 -17.21 12.82 23.06
C THR A 119 -18.37 12.16 22.31
N HIS A 120 -19.45 12.91 22.09
CA HIS A 120 -20.67 12.43 21.43
C HIS A 120 -20.68 12.68 19.91
N ASP A 121 -19.61 13.21 19.36
CA ASP A 121 -19.48 13.42 17.91
C ASP A 121 -19.46 12.08 17.14
N PRO A 122 -19.97 12.05 15.91
CA PRO A 122 -19.92 10.85 15.07
C PRO A 122 -18.48 10.41 14.86
N LYS A 123 -18.21 9.14 15.14
CA LYS A 123 -16.87 8.57 15.05
C LYS A 123 -16.50 8.35 13.59
N ILE A 124 -15.28 8.74 13.22
CA ILE A 124 -14.71 8.50 11.88
C ILE A 124 -14.22 7.05 11.77
N PHE A 125 -13.76 6.46 12.87
CA PHE A 125 -13.30 5.09 12.97
C PHE A 125 -13.64 4.53 14.37
N ASP A 126 -13.71 3.21 14.46
CA ASP A 126 -13.99 2.52 15.73
C ASP A 126 -12.68 2.07 16.38
N PRO A 127 -12.34 2.59 17.57
CA PRO A 127 -11.13 2.19 18.28
C PRO A 127 -11.16 0.73 18.75
N ASP A 128 -12.35 0.17 19.00
CA ASP A 128 -12.55 -1.19 19.45
C ASP A 128 -12.37 -2.22 18.33
N HIS A 129 -12.52 -1.77 17.06
CA HIS A 129 -12.29 -2.59 15.87
C HIS A 129 -11.11 -2.02 15.06
N PRO A 130 -9.86 -2.29 15.50
CA PRO A 130 -8.69 -1.75 14.84
C PRO A 130 -8.55 -2.32 13.43
N PHE A 131 -8.10 -1.49 12.50
CA PHE A 131 -7.87 -1.89 11.11
C PHE A 131 -6.83 -3.00 11.00
N ARG A 132 -5.87 -3.03 11.92
CA ARG A 132 -4.90 -4.12 12.09
C ARG A 132 -4.84 -4.48 13.57
N PRO A 133 -5.43 -5.62 13.97
CA PRO A 133 -5.30 -6.08 15.34
C PRO A 133 -3.84 -6.41 15.66
N ASN A 134 -3.43 -6.14 16.90
CA ASN A 134 -2.13 -6.59 17.39
C ASN A 134 -2.12 -8.11 17.41
N LYS A 135 -1.11 -8.69 16.78
CA LYS A 135 -0.80 -10.11 16.93
C LYS A 135 0.14 -10.23 18.12
N PHE A 136 -0.33 -10.91 19.14
CA PHE A 136 0.50 -11.34 20.27
C PHE A 136 1.19 -12.63 19.90
#